data_ae77c512be5da63ff1bb572117f56e76
#
_entry.id   ae77c512be5da63ff1bb572117f56e76
#
_cell.length_a   1.000
_cell.length_b   1.000
_cell.length_c   1.000
_cell.angle_alpha   90.00
_cell.angle_beta   90.00
_cell.angle_gamma   90.00
#
_symmetry.space_group_name_H-M   'P 1'
#
loop_
_entity.id
_entity.type
_entity.pdbx_description
1 polymer ?
#
loop_
_entity_poly.entity_id
_entity_poly.type
_entity_poly.pdbx_seq_one_letter_code
_entity_poly.pdbx_strand_id
1 'polypeptide(L)'
;MKVKVISRSTDEFTRERSNDLQRVFRNFDPSLRTQEKAVEYVRALNAAKMDKIFARPFVGAMDGHIDSVSCMAKNPNHLKGIFSGSMDGDIRLWDIASRRTICQFPGHQGAVRGLTASTDGRILVSCGTDCTVRLWNVPLATGMESDDLSDNSAKQLAAYVWKNAFWAVDHQCDGNLFATAGAQVDIWDHNRFDLNLFRFFPSFLNYRNFTCHFLLKNRSQPVNSFEWGKDTVISVRFNPGEPNVLATSASDRSIAIYDLRMSSPTTKLIMRTKTNSISWNPMEPMNLTAANEDCNCYSYDARKLDEAKCVHKDHVSAVMDIDYSPTGREFVTGSYDRTIRIFQYNGGHSREIYHTKRMQRVFCAKFSCDGSYVISGSDDTNLRLWKANASEQLGVAQALAEANIQGICPSTNYD
;
A
#
# COMPACT_ATOMS: atom_id res chain seq x y z
N MET A 1 14.70 35.86 -14.22
CA MET A 1 14.34 35.20 -12.99
C MET A 1 13.81 36.27 -12.00
N LYS A 2 12.50 36.24 -11.64
CA LYS A 2 11.98 37.20 -10.64
C LYS A 2 12.19 36.58 -9.26
N VAL A 3 13.12 37.11 -8.51
CA VAL A 3 13.37 36.72 -7.11
C VAL A 3 12.39 37.49 -6.23
N LYS A 4 11.50 36.76 -5.53
CA LYS A 4 10.59 37.34 -4.55
C LYS A 4 11.33 37.39 -3.20
N VAL A 5 11.76 38.55 -2.79
CA VAL A 5 12.39 38.75 -1.47
C VAL A 5 11.27 38.93 -0.44
N ILE A 6 11.20 38.07 0.55
CA ILE A 6 10.33 38.26 1.72
C ILE A 6 11.17 38.98 2.78
N SER A 7 10.95 40.29 2.92
CA SER A 7 11.54 41.07 4.00
C SER A 7 10.52 41.18 5.14
N ARG A 8 10.97 40.98 6.37
CA ARG A 8 10.19 41.31 7.57
C ARG A 8 10.59 42.67 8.07
N SER A 9 9.65 43.63 8.13
CA SER A 9 9.86 44.86 8.85
C SER A 9 9.96 44.58 10.34
N THR A 10 11.04 45.09 10.97
CA THR A 10 11.21 44.92 12.42
C THR A 10 10.15 45.69 13.20
N ASP A 11 9.51 46.71 12.57
CA ASP A 11 8.53 47.58 13.22
C ASP A 11 7.15 46.92 13.35
N GLU A 12 6.79 46.02 12.43
CA GLU A 12 5.55 45.25 12.50
C GLU A 12 5.52 44.22 13.68
N PHE A 13 6.68 43.84 14.20
CA PHE A 13 6.82 42.90 15.29
C PHE A 13 7.24 43.54 16.61
N THR A 14 7.08 44.86 16.75
CA THR A 14 7.37 45.55 18.00
C THR A 14 6.19 45.39 18.94
N ARG A 15 6.42 44.77 20.08
CA ARG A 15 5.44 44.73 21.17
C ARG A 15 5.58 46.06 21.95
N GLU A 16 4.47 46.69 22.26
CA GLU A 16 4.41 47.96 22.99
C GLU A 16 4.11 47.79 24.49
N ARG A 17 4.22 46.61 25.02
CA ARG A 17 3.93 46.31 26.43
C ARG A 17 5.17 46.43 27.28
N SER A 18 5.02 46.98 28.50
CA SER A 18 6.11 47.18 29.46
C SER A 18 6.88 45.92 29.89
N ASN A 19 6.26 44.75 29.72
CA ASN A 19 6.87 43.45 30.06
C ASN A 19 7.56 42.77 28.85
N ASP A 20 7.66 43.46 27.72
CA ASP A 20 8.35 42.91 26.56
C ASP A 20 9.84 42.95 26.75
N LEU A 21 10.53 41.91 26.29
CA LEU A 21 11.98 41.84 26.28
C LEU A 21 12.57 43.01 25.47
N GLN A 22 13.59 43.66 26.00
CA GLN A 22 14.26 44.76 25.37
C GLN A 22 14.76 44.35 23.97
N ARG A 23 14.47 45.19 22.98
CA ARG A 23 14.81 44.93 21.59
C ARG A 23 16.32 45.12 21.39
N VAL A 24 16.99 44.05 20.97
CA VAL A 24 18.38 44.15 20.51
C VAL A 24 18.36 44.49 19.03
N PHE A 25 18.80 45.71 18.71
CA PHE A 25 18.92 46.14 17.32
C PHE A 25 19.98 45.33 16.59
N ARG A 26 19.59 44.78 15.48
CA ARG A 26 20.51 44.06 14.60
C ARG A 26 21.37 45.07 13.85
N ASN A 27 22.69 44.91 13.92
CA ASN A 27 23.59 45.70 13.10
C ASN A 27 23.45 45.29 11.63
N PHE A 28 23.15 46.23 10.74
CA PHE A 28 22.93 45.99 9.31
C PHE A 28 24.22 45.94 8.50
N ASP A 29 25.36 46.26 9.09
CA ASP A 29 26.63 46.22 8.39
C ASP A 29 27.10 44.75 8.18
N PRO A 30 27.19 44.28 6.90
CA PRO A 30 27.58 42.88 6.60
C PRO A 30 29.02 42.57 7.01
N SER A 31 29.90 43.55 7.08
CA SER A 31 31.31 43.36 7.44
C SER A 31 31.52 42.90 8.87
N LEU A 32 30.59 43.22 9.78
CA LEU A 32 30.62 42.83 11.18
C LEU A 32 30.01 41.42 11.43
N ARG A 33 29.56 40.75 10.39
CA ARG A 33 28.84 39.45 10.49
C ARG A 33 29.58 38.32 9.77
N THR A 34 30.81 38.09 10.13
CA THR A 34 31.66 37.07 9.49
C THR A 34 31.06 35.65 9.53
N GLN A 35 30.18 35.35 10.49
CA GLN A 35 29.59 34.03 10.67
C GLN A 35 28.07 33.96 10.41
N GLU A 36 27.50 34.96 9.72
CA GLU A 36 26.05 35.04 9.52
C GLU A 36 25.49 33.80 8.83
N LYS A 37 26.14 33.29 7.78
CA LYS A 37 25.72 32.06 7.06
C LYS A 37 25.74 30.83 7.94
N ALA A 38 26.74 30.70 8.81
CA ALA A 38 26.83 29.58 9.75
C ALA A 38 25.73 29.65 10.81
N VAL A 39 25.43 30.82 11.34
CA VAL A 39 24.36 31.04 12.33
C VAL A 39 22.98 30.74 11.71
N GLU A 40 22.71 31.24 10.50
CA GLU A 40 21.45 30.97 9.82
C GLU A 40 21.31 29.46 9.48
N TYR A 41 22.38 28.81 9.07
CA TYR A 41 22.37 27.32 8.87
C TYR A 41 22.03 26.57 10.15
N VAL A 42 22.64 26.91 11.28
CA VAL A 42 22.36 26.29 12.58
C VAL A 42 20.91 26.55 13.02
N ARG A 43 20.39 27.76 12.79
CA ARG A 43 18.98 28.08 13.06
C ARG A 43 18.03 27.24 12.22
N ALA A 44 18.30 27.15 10.91
CA ALA A 44 17.50 26.29 10.01
C ALA A 44 17.56 24.81 10.43
N LEU A 45 18.75 24.33 10.79
CA LEU A 45 18.94 22.98 11.28
C LEU A 45 18.16 22.73 12.59
N ASN A 46 18.21 23.68 13.51
CA ASN A 46 17.47 23.59 14.77
C ASN A 46 15.96 23.65 14.54
N ALA A 47 15.47 24.50 13.65
CA ALA A 47 14.06 24.53 13.28
C ALA A 47 13.60 23.15 12.73
N ALA A 48 14.35 22.58 11.79
CA ALA A 48 14.04 21.26 11.24
C ALA A 48 14.09 20.14 12.29
N LYS A 49 15.03 20.21 13.25
CA LYS A 49 15.08 19.27 14.38
C LYS A 49 13.87 19.43 15.32
N MET A 50 13.46 20.66 15.59
CA MET A 50 12.28 20.95 16.43
C MET A 50 11.00 20.44 15.76
N ASP A 51 10.83 20.66 14.45
CA ASP A 51 9.70 20.12 13.69
C ASP A 51 9.62 18.60 13.79
N LYS A 52 10.77 17.91 13.72
CA LYS A 52 10.82 16.45 13.89
C LYS A 52 10.50 15.99 15.32
N ILE A 53 11.01 16.72 16.34
CA ILE A 53 10.76 16.38 17.76
C ILE A 53 9.27 16.53 18.11
N PHE A 54 8.62 17.57 17.60
CA PHE A 54 7.20 17.83 17.85
C PHE A 54 6.27 17.18 16.83
N ALA A 55 6.82 16.50 15.81
CA ALA A 55 6.02 15.76 14.86
C ALA A 55 5.25 14.63 15.53
N ARG A 56 3.98 14.51 15.18
CA ARG A 56 3.12 13.41 15.61
C ARG A 56 2.70 12.62 14.36
N PRO A 57 3.54 11.71 13.86
CA PRO A 57 3.25 10.98 12.63
C PRO A 57 2.13 9.95 12.80
N PHE A 58 1.93 9.41 14.00
CA PHE A 58 0.90 8.44 14.29
C PHE A 58 -0.47 9.13 14.39
N VAL A 59 -1.40 8.71 13.53
CA VAL A 59 -2.77 9.25 13.47
C VAL A 59 -3.72 8.38 14.28
N GLY A 60 -3.62 7.07 14.13
CA GLY A 60 -4.48 6.14 14.85
C GLY A 60 -4.26 4.68 14.49
N ALA A 61 -4.95 3.80 15.21
CA ALA A 61 -5.01 2.37 14.95
C ALA A 61 -6.43 1.96 14.57
N MET A 62 -6.52 0.90 13.77
CA MET A 62 -7.77 0.24 13.40
C MET A 62 -7.69 -1.20 13.93
N ASP A 63 -8.49 -1.49 14.93
CA ASP A 63 -8.52 -2.76 15.63
C ASP A 63 -9.71 -3.60 15.16
N GLY A 64 -9.55 -4.90 15.05
CA GLY A 64 -10.67 -5.77 14.68
C GLY A 64 -10.27 -7.16 14.22
N HIS A 65 -9.11 -7.35 13.58
CA HIS A 65 -8.61 -8.67 13.26
C HIS A 65 -8.23 -9.45 14.53
N ILE A 66 -8.39 -10.75 14.48
CA ILE A 66 -8.05 -11.66 15.60
C ILE A 66 -6.60 -12.09 15.49
N ASP A 67 -6.10 -12.25 14.26
CA ASP A 67 -4.73 -12.68 13.97
C ASP A 67 -3.99 -11.61 13.16
N SER A 68 -2.72 -11.86 12.88
CA SER A 68 -1.82 -10.95 12.21
C SER A 68 -2.32 -10.53 10.82
N VAL A 69 -2.11 -9.25 10.48
CA VAL A 69 -2.47 -8.71 9.17
C VAL A 69 -1.36 -9.04 8.17
N SER A 70 -1.66 -9.91 7.23
CA SER A 70 -0.69 -10.45 6.25
C SER A 70 -0.57 -9.62 4.98
N CYS A 71 -1.66 -9.05 4.50
CA CYS A 71 -1.71 -8.32 3.24
C CYS A 71 -2.71 -7.16 3.26
N MET A 72 -2.50 -6.19 2.38
CA MET A 72 -3.39 -5.05 2.19
C MET A 72 -3.52 -4.70 0.71
N ALA A 73 -4.69 -4.18 0.34
CA ALA A 73 -4.94 -3.64 -1.00
C ALA A 73 -5.65 -2.28 -0.92
N LYS A 74 -5.33 -1.44 -1.89
CA LYS A 74 -5.97 -0.13 -2.09
C LYS A 74 -7.14 -0.29 -3.06
N ASN A 75 -8.19 0.50 -2.88
CA ASN A 75 -9.22 0.64 -3.89
C ASN A 75 -8.88 1.86 -4.75
N PRO A 76 -8.59 1.71 -6.05
CA PRO A 76 -8.15 2.83 -6.89
C PRO A 76 -9.23 3.91 -7.03
N ASN A 77 -10.51 3.53 -6.94
CA ASN A 77 -11.64 4.45 -7.13
C ASN A 77 -12.23 4.98 -5.81
N HIS A 78 -11.72 4.55 -4.67
CA HIS A 78 -12.22 4.99 -3.37
C HIS A 78 -11.08 5.40 -2.44
N LEU A 79 -10.90 6.72 -2.27
CA LEU A 79 -9.79 7.29 -1.50
C LEU A 79 -9.80 6.92 -0.01
N LYS A 80 -10.98 6.69 0.56
CA LYS A 80 -11.17 6.43 1.99
C LYS A 80 -11.10 4.94 2.36
N GLY A 81 -11.20 4.05 1.38
CA GLY A 81 -11.29 2.60 1.61
C GLY A 81 -9.95 1.88 1.50
N ILE A 82 -9.65 1.01 2.46
CA ILE A 82 -8.53 0.07 2.37
C ILE A 82 -8.97 -1.33 2.76
N PHE A 83 -8.49 -2.32 2.02
CA PHE A 83 -8.72 -3.74 2.33
C PHE A 83 -7.55 -4.30 3.11
N SER A 84 -7.84 -5.14 4.08
CA SER A 84 -6.85 -5.92 4.82
C SER A 84 -7.25 -7.38 4.87
N GLY A 85 -6.26 -8.25 4.78
CA GLY A 85 -6.41 -9.70 4.98
C GLY A 85 -5.56 -10.17 6.14
N SER A 86 -6.12 -11.06 6.92
CA SER A 86 -5.49 -11.64 8.11
C SER A 86 -5.11 -13.11 7.91
N MET A 87 -4.26 -13.61 8.79
CA MET A 87 -3.86 -15.01 8.79
C MET A 87 -4.97 -15.96 9.27
N ASP A 88 -6.02 -15.44 9.91
CA ASP A 88 -7.22 -16.20 10.28
C ASP A 88 -8.21 -16.42 9.12
N GLY A 89 -7.97 -15.82 7.95
CA GLY A 89 -8.85 -15.89 6.77
C GLY A 89 -9.87 -14.76 6.70
N ASP A 90 -9.90 -13.85 7.67
CA ASP A 90 -10.80 -12.70 7.67
C ASP A 90 -10.27 -11.59 6.74
N ILE A 91 -11.17 -11.04 5.92
CA ILE A 91 -10.87 -9.90 5.06
C ILE A 91 -11.82 -8.77 5.45
N ARG A 92 -11.29 -7.58 5.60
CA ARG A 92 -12.07 -6.39 6.01
C ARG A 92 -11.82 -5.21 5.09
N LEU A 93 -12.89 -4.46 4.86
CA LEU A 93 -12.84 -3.12 4.27
C LEU A 93 -12.95 -2.10 5.40
N TRP A 94 -12.00 -1.19 5.46
CA TRP A 94 -11.91 -0.14 6.47
C TRP A 94 -12.15 1.23 5.84
N ASP A 95 -12.80 2.10 6.59
CA ASP A 95 -12.78 3.53 6.31
C ASP A 95 -11.61 4.19 7.07
N ILE A 96 -10.72 4.82 6.34
CA ILE A 96 -9.54 5.51 6.88
C ILE A 96 -9.96 6.70 7.75
N ALA A 97 -11.04 7.40 7.38
CA ALA A 97 -11.50 8.59 8.07
C ALA A 97 -12.11 8.26 9.43
N SER A 98 -13.09 7.33 9.46
CA SER A 98 -13.75 6.91 10.69
C SER A 98 -12.99 5.84 11.48
N ARG A 99 -11.99 5.20 10.85
CA ARG A 99 -11.20 4.08 11.40
C ARG A 99 -12.06 2.88 11.81
N ARG A 100 -13.18 2.68 11.14
CA ARG A 100 -14.12 1.58 11.41
C ARG A 100 -14.17 0.61 10.25
N THR A 101 -14.52 -0.63 10.54
CA THR A 101 -14.82 -1.63 9.53
C THR A 101 -16.14 -1.30 8.85
N ILE A 102 -16.13 -1.16 7.52
CA ILE A 102 -17.33 -0.96 6.70
C ILE A 102 -17.97 -2.31 6.41
N CYS A 103 -17.16 -3.28 5.95
CA CYS A 103 -17.63 -4.56 5.47
C CYS A 103 -16.63 -5.68 5.80
N GLN A 104 -17.15 -6.90 6.00
CA GLN A 104 -16.37 -8.11 6.19
C GLN A 104 -16.64 -9.08 5.04
N PHE A 105 -15.61 -9.85 4.66
CA PHE A 105 -15.64 -10.82 3.55
C PHE A 105 -15.30 -12.21 4.09
N PRO A 106 -16.25 -12.88 4.73
CA PRO A 106 -15.99 -14.18 5.32
C PRO A 106 -15.93 -15.27 4.25
N GLY A 107 -14.98 -16.19 4.37
CA GLY A 107 -14.95 -17.35 3.46
C GLY A 107 -13.66 -18.12 3.37
N HIS A 108 -12.49 -17.49 3.49
CA HIS A 108 -11.23 -18.22 3.50
C HIS A 108 -11.12 -19.08 4.78
N GLN A 109 -10.62 -20.31 4.61
CA GLN A 109 -10.39 -21.24 5.72
C GLN A 109 -8.91 -21.28 6.14
N GLY A 110 -8.06 -20.57 5.42
CA GLY A 110 -6.63 -20.46 5.68
C GLY A 110 -6.17 -19.00 5.57
N ALA A 111 -4.89 -18.77 5.84
CA ALA A 111 -4.32 -17.43 5.80
C ALA A 111 -4.50 -16.76 4.44
N VAL A 112 -5.03 -15.55 4.44
CA VAL A 112 -5.10 -14.70 3.24
C VAL A 112 -3.69 -14.17 2.96
N ARG A 113 -3.16 -14.45 1.78
CA ARG A 113 -1.79 -14.07 1.40
C ARG A 113 -1.71 -12.90 0.43
N GLY A 114 -2.73 -12.72 -0.38
CA GLY A 114 -2.76 -11.64 -1.36
C GLY A 114 -4.16 -11.07 -1.51
N LEU A 115 -4.20 -9.77 -1.72
CA LEU A 115 -5.40 -8.99 -2.00
C LEU A 115 -5.11 -8.03 -3.14
N THR A 116 -6.06 -7.84 -4.03
CA THR A 116 -6.03 -6.80 -5.06
C THR A 116 -7.44 -6.38 -5.41
N ALA A 117 -7.62 -5.12 -5.77
CA ALA A 117 -8.89 -4.61 -6.27
C ALA A 117 -8.83 -4.42 -7.79
N SER A 118 -9.94 -4.62 -8.46
CA SER A 118 -10.05 -4.31 -9.89
C SER A 118 -9.90 -2.81 -10.13
N THR A 119 -9.57 -2.43 -11.35
CA THR A 119 -9.46 -1.03 -11.77
C THR A 119 -10.76 -0.25 -11.56
N ASP A 120 -11.90 -0.91 -11.75
CA ASP A 120 -13.23 -0.33 -11.49
C ASP A 120 -13.54 -0.20 -9.98
N GLY A 121 -12.73 -0.77 -9.10
CA GLY A 121 -12.94 -0.79 -7.65
C GLY A 121 -14.16 -1.60 -7.20
N ARG A 122 -14.85 -2.31 -8.11
CA ARG A 122 -16.07 -3.09 -7.81
C ARG A 122 -15.80 -4.51 -7.39
N ILE A 123 -14.69 -5.08 -7.83
CA ILE A 123 -14.31 -6.46 -7.56
C ILE A 123 -13.05 -6.47 -6.71
N LEU A 124 -13.10 -7.19 -5.61
CA LEU A 124 -11.93 -7.53 -4.81
C LEU A 124 -11.57 -8.99 -5.13
N VAL A 125 -10.29 -9.23 -5.39
CA VAL A 125 -9.73 -10.56 -5.57
C VAL A 125 -8.87 -10.88 -4.37
N SER A 126 -9.10 -12.04 -3.77
CA SER A 126 -8.33 -12.54 -2.63
C SER A 126 -7.76 -13.91 -2.93
N CYS A 127 -6.58 -14.20 -2.43
CA CYS A 127 -5.99 -15.54 -2.50
C CYS A 127 -5.39 -15.94 -1.15
N GLY A 128 -5.38 -17.24 -0.88
CA GLY A 128 -4.95 -17.76 0.40
C GLY A 128 -4.25 -19.11 0.35
N THR A 129 -3.83 -19.56 1.53
CA THR A 129 -3.20 -20.86 1.73
C THR A 129 -4.19 -22.03 1.65
N ASP A 130 -5.48 -21.74 1.65
CA ASP A 130 -6.58 -22.69 1.44
C ASP A 130 -6.72 -23.16 -0.02
N CYS A 131 -5.74 -22.85 -0.87
CA CYS A 131 -5.71 -23.17 -2.30
C CYS A 131 -6.91 -22.57 -3.06
N THR A 132 -7.51 -21.50 -2.55
CA THR A 132 -8.63 -20.82 -3.20
C THR A 132 -8.28 -19.38 -3.59
N VAL A 133 -8.81 -18.99 -4.74
CA VAL A 133 -8.89 -17.57 -5.16
C VAL A 133 -10.36 -17.20 -5.17
N ARG A 134 -10.72 -16.11 -4.51
CA ARG A 134 -12.11 -15.67 -4.37
C ARG A 134 -12.30 -14.27 -4.93
N LEU A 135 -13.43 -14.10 -5.57
CA LEU A 135 -13.88 -12.82 -6.12
C LEU A 135 -15.07 -12.33 -5.30
N TRP A 136 -15.00 -11.08 -4.91
CA TRP A 136 -16.00 -10.45 -4.06
C TRP A 136 -16.54 -9.18 -4.71
N ASN A 137 -17.83 -8.95 -4.58
CA ASN A 137 -18.41 -7.67 -4.94
C ASN A 137 -18.18 -6.67 -3.80
N VAL A 138 -17.56 -5.55 -4.12
CA VAL A 138 -17.32 -4.48 -3.16
C VAL A 138 -18.54 -3.58 -3.13
N PRO A 139 -19.21 -3.38 -1.99
CA PRO A 139 -20.30 -2.42 -1.89
C PRO A 139 -19.71 -1.02 -2.10
N LEU A 140 -20.09 -0.38 -3.20
CA LEU A 140 -19.80 1.02 -3.40
C LEU A 140 -20.61 1.80 -2.37
N ALA A 141 -19.94 2.51 -1.49
CA ALA A 141 -20.55 3.45 -0.56
C ALA A 141 -21.09 4.66 -1.35
N THR A 142 -22.16 4.45 -2.12
CA THR A 142 -23.03 5.53 -2.57
C THR A 142 -23.74 6.03 -1.33
N GLY A 143 -23.50 7.28 -0.92
CA GLY A 143 -23.95 7.93 0.31
C GLY A 143 -25.44 7.89 0.66
N MET A 144 -26.02 6.72 0.66
CA MET A 144 -27.31 6.42 1.24
C MET A 144 -27.06 5.80 2.61
N GLU A 145 -27.26 6.60 3.64
CA GLU A 145 -27.57 6.15 4.99
C GLU A 145 -28.88 5.34 4.92
N SER A 146 -28.77 4.08 4.50
CA SER A 146 -29.86 3.13 4.72
C SER A 146 -29.61 2.49 6.08
N ASP A 147 -30.52 2.78 7.01
CA ASP A 147 -30.55 2.24 8.39
C ASP A 147 -30.74 0.71 8.46
N ASP A 148 -30.69 0.00 7.35
CA ASP A 148 -30.78 -1.46 7.30
C ASP A 148 -29.39 -2.11 7.42
N LEU A 149 -28.80 -2.00 8.61
CA LEU A 149 -27.48 -2.53 8.99
C LEU A 149 -27.49 -4.05 9.29
N SER A 150 -28.42 -4.85 8.78
CA SER A 150 -28.51 -6.27 9.17
C SER A 150 -27.62 -7.23 8.37
N ASP A 151 -27.03 -6.84 7.23
CA ASP A 151 -26.15 -7.74 6.44
C ASP A 151 -24.95 -7.01 5.85
N ASN A 152 -23.96 -6.69 6.70
CA ASN A 152 -22.66 -6.13 6.29
C ASN A 152 -21.71 -7.19 5.69
N SER A 153 -22.19 -8.34 5.21
CA SER A 153 -21.37 -9.34 4.56
C SER A 153 -21.34 -9.12 3.05
N ALA A 154 -20.13 -8.97 2.52
CA ALA A 154 -19.95 -8.85 1.08
C ALA A 154 -20.34 -10.14 0.36
N LYS A 155 -20.99 -9.98 -0.81
CA LYS A 155 -21.40 -11.13 -1.62
C LYS A 155 -20.21 -11.69 -2.39
N GLN A 156 -19.90 -12.97 -2.15
CA GLN A 156 -18.94 -13.69 -2.96
C GLN A 156 -19.52 -13.92 -4.37
N LEU A 157 -18.76 -13.52 -5.40
CA LEU A 157 -19.12 -13.70 -6.81
C LEU A 157 -18.70 -15.08 -7.29
N ALA A 158 -17.44 -15.45 -7.01
CA ALA A 158 -16.88 -16.72 -7.45
C ALA A 158 -15.77 -17.21 -6.51
N ALA A 159 -15.49 -18.50 -6.56
CA ALA A 159 -14.32 -19.09 -5.93
C ALA A 159 -13.69 -20.11 -6.89
N TYR A 160 -12.39 -20.02 -7.03
CA TYR A 160 -11.57 -20.97 -7.76
C TYR A 160 -10.80 -21.82 -6.78
N VAL A 161 -10.87 -23.12 -6.93
CA VAL A 161 -10.09 -24.06 -6.14
C VAL A 161 -8.99 -24.61 -7.03
N TRP A 162 -7.76 -24.55 -6.57
CA TRP A 162 -6.58 -25.04 -7.28
C TRP A 162 -5.83 -26.09 -6.48
N LYS A 163 -4.82 -26.69 -7.08
CA LYS A 163 -4.05 -27.76 -6.45
C LYS A 163 -3.09 -27.28 -5.38
N ASN A 164 -2.56 -26.09 -5.55
CA ASN A 164 -1.50 -25.52 -4.72
C ASN A 164 -1.94 -24.22 -4.05
N ALA A 165 -1.32 -23.91 -2.92
CA ALA A 165 -1.54 -22.64 -2.21
C ALA A 165 -1.06 -21.45 -3.01
N PHE A 166 -1.73 -20.31 -2.84
CA PHE A 166 -1.38 -19.05 -3.46
C PHE A 166 -0.68 -18.12 -2.47
N TRP A 167 0.31 -17.36 -2.96
CA TRP A 167 1.13 -16.45 -2.15
C TRP A 167 0.88 -14.98 -2.44
N ALA A 168 0.54 -14.64 -3.67
CA ALA A 168 0.23 -13.28 -4.07
C ALA A 168 -0.79 -13.25 -5.20
N VAL A 169 -1.43 -12.11 -5.35
CA VAL A 169 -2.35 -11.82 -6.45
C VAL A 169 -2.17 -10.36 -6.83
N ASP A 170 -2.28 -10.08 -8.12
CA ASP A 170 -2.29 -8.72 -8.63
C ASP A 170 -3.22 -8.59 -9.83
N HIS A 171 -3.84 -7.40 -10.00
CA HIS A 171 -4.79 -7.13 -11.07
C HIS A 171 -4.15 -6.23 -12.13
N GLN A 172 -4.42 -6.50 -13.39
CA GLN A 172 -3.95 -5.69 -14.51
C GLN A 172 -4.58 -4.30 -14.50
N CYS A 173 -3.80 -3.26 -14.81
CA CYS A 173 -4.26 -1.87 -14.73
C CYS A 173 -5.35 -1.51 -15.75
N ASP A 174 -5.27 -2.02 -16.99
CA ASP A 174 -6.16 -1.63 -18.10
C ASP A 174 -7.06 -2.76 -18.59
N GLY A 175 -7.12 -3.88 -17.86
CA GLY A 175 -7.84 -5.08 -18.32
C GLY A 175 -8.62 -5.78 -17.23
N ASN A 176 -9.18 -6.91 -17.64
CA ASN A 176 -9.98 -7.77 -16.78
C ASN A 176 -9.18 -8.98 -16.27
N LEU A 177 -7.86 -8.97 -16.52
CA LEU A 177 -6.98 -10.05 -16.14
C LEU A 177 -6.40 -9.82 -14.74
N PHE A 178 -6.20 -10.90 -14.02
CA PHE A 178 -5.43 -10.91 -12.78
C PHE A 178 -4.47 -12.10 -12.77
N ALA A 179 -3.33 -11.91 -12.13
CA ALA A 179 -2.30 -12.93 -11.99
C ALA A 179 -2.25 -13.44 -10.56
N THR A 180 -2.05 -14.74 -10.40
CA THR A 180 -1.81 -15.36 -9.10
C THR A 180 -0.44 -16.01 -9.06
N ALA A 181 0.24 -15.90 -7.94
CA ALA A 181 1.52 -16.52 -7.68
C ALA A 181 1.36 -17.72 -6.75
N GLY A 182 1.94 -18.86 -7.12
CA GLY A 182 1.91 -20.09 -6.36
C GLY A 182 3.06 -21.01 -6.77
N ALA A 183 2.81 -22.26 -7.07
CA ALA A 183 3.80 -23.14 -7.68
C ALA A 183 4.18 -22.69 -9.10
N GLN A 184 3.30 -21.93 -9.73
CA GLN A 184 3.45 -21.33 -11.05
C GLN A 184 2.73 -19.97 -11.04
N VAL A 185 2.86 -19.22 -12.12
CA VAL A 185 2.14 -17.97 -12.32
C VAL A 185 0.96 -18.25 -13.23
N ASP A 186 -0.25 -18.11 -12.73
CA ASP A 186 -1.49 -18.33 -13.45
C ASP A 186 -2.18 -17.00 -13.74
N ILE A 187 -2.64 -16.83 -14.99
CA ILE A 187 -3.39 -15.66 -15.44
C ILE A 187 -4.86 -16.03 -15.59
N TRP A 188 -5.70 -15.23 -14.99
CA TRP A 188 -7.14 -15.44 -14.92
C TRP A 188 -7.88 -14.25 -15.52
N ASP A 189 -9.09 -14.47 -16.01
CA ASP A 189 -9.99 -13.44 -16.50
C ASP A 189 -11.23 -13.38 -15.61
N HIS A 190 -11.47 -12.25 -14.97
CA HIS A 190 -12.60 -12.10 -14.06
C HIS A 190 -13.95 -11.98 -14.79
N ASN A 191 -13.99 -11.56 -16.06
CA ASN A 191 -15.23 -11.45 -16.83
C ASN A 191 -15.77 -12.80 -17.34
N ARG A 192 -14.98 -13.86 -17.27
CA ARG A 192 -15.47 -15.22 -17.62
C ARG A 192 -16.61 -15.73 -16.74
N PHE A 193 -17.01 -14.93 -15.72
CA PHE A 193 -18.02 -15.29 -14.73
C PHE A 193 -19.40 -14.69 -14.92
N ASP A 194 -19.71 -14.04 -16.03
CA ASP A 194 -21.05 -13.49 -16.25
C ASP A 194 -22.10 -14.60 -16.13
N LEU A 195 -22.59 -14.76 -14.90
CA LEU A 195 -23.73 -15.62 -14.55
C LEU A 195 -25.03 -15.16 -15.22
N ASN A 196 -25.02 -14.00 -15.85
CA ASN A 196 -26.21 -13.43 -16.51
C ASN A 196 -26.67 -14.22 -17.75
N LEU A 197 -25.82 -15.07 -18.32
CA LEU A 197 -26.25 -15.98 -19.41
C LEU A 197 -27.24 -17.04 -18.93
N PHE A 198 -27.26 -17.40 -17.66
CA PHE A 198 -28.25 -18.33 -17.11
C PHE A 198 -29.65 -17.71 -16.90
N ARG A 199 -29.74 -16.38 -16.86
CA ARG A 199 -31.02 -15.68 -16.66
C ARG A 199 -31.83 -15.53 -17.95
N PHE A 200 -31.19 -15.64 -19.11
CA PHE A 200 -31.85 -15.43 -20.41
C PHE A 200 -32.32 -16.71 -21.12
N PHE A 201 -31.93 -17.90 -20.69
CA PHE A 201 -32.33 -19.16 -21.32
C PHE A 201 -32.73 -20.26 -20.32
N PRO A 202 -33.92 -20.16 -19.70
CA PRO A 202 -34.44 -21.22 -18.85
C PRO A 202 -34.80 -22.50 -19.60
N SER A 203 -34.94 -22.44 -20.94
CA SER A 203 -35.34 -23.57 -21.77
C SER A 203 -34.24 -24.56 -22.17
N PHE A 204 -32.99 -24.26 -21.89
CA PHE A 204 -31.84 -25.15 -22.17
C PHE A 204 -31.50 -26.17 -21.07
N LEU A 205 -32.24 -26.16 -19.99
CA LEU A 205 -32.00 -27.05 -18.82
C LEU A 205 -32.19 -28.54 -19.11
N ASN A 206 -32.68 -28.92 -20.28
CA ASN A 206 -33.01 -30.33 -20.59
C ASN A 206 -31.98 -31.11 -21.44
N TYR A 207 -30.92 -30.46 -21.92
CA TYR A 207 -29.82 -31.12 -22.68
C TYR A 207 -28.45 -30.84 -22.04
N ARG A 208 -28.22 -31.34 -21.08
CA ARG A 208 -27.81 -31.76 -20.03
C ARG A 208 -26.53 -31.95 -19.50
N ASN A 209 -26.17 -32.17 -18.48
CA ASN A 209 -25.04 -32.58 -17.65
C ASN A 209 -23.62 -32.56 -18.27
N PHE A 210 -23.51 -32.86 -19.59
CA PHE A 210 -22.21 -32.92 -20.29
C PHE A 210 -21.70 -31.56 -20.73
N THR A 211 -22.55 -30.70 -21.29
CA THR A 211 -22.18 -29.38 -21.75
C THR A 211 -21.97 -28.40 -20.61
N CYS A 212 -22.80 -28.49 -19.56
CA CYS A 212 -22.60 -27.66 -18.37
C CYS A 212 -21.32 -28.00 -17.61
N HIS A 213 -21.00 -29.31 -17.49
CA HIS A 213 -19.77 -29.72 -16.83
C HIS A 213 -18.52 -29.36 -17.63
N PHE A 214 -18.59 -29.39 -18.95
CA PHE A 214 -17.50 -28.97 -19.84
C PHE A 214 -17.30 -27.44 -19.83
N LEU A 215 -18.40 -26.67 -19.86
CA LEU A 215 -18.35 -25.21 -19.76
C LEU A 215 -17.88 -24.74 -18.38
N LEU A 216 -18.30 -25.42 -17.30
CA LEU A 216 -17.83 -25.14 -15.96
C LEU A 216 -16.35 -25.51 -15.79
N LYS A 217 -15.92 -26.62 -16.39
CA LYS A 217 -14.53 -27.07 -16.33
C LYS A 217 -13.57 -26.13 -17.07
N ASN A 218 -13.99 -25.56 -18.22
CA ASN A 218 -13.21 -24.58 -18.96
C ASN A 218 -13.17 -23.20 -18.29
N ARG A 219 -14.15 -22.89 -17.43
CA ARG A 219 -14.23 -21.62 -16.69
C ARG A 219 -13.37 -21.58 -15.43
N SER A 220 -13.04 -22.76 -14.89
CA SER A 220 -12.19 -22.89 -13.70
C SER A 220 -10.69 -23.03 -14.02
N GLN A 221 -10.31 -22.92 -15.29
CA GLN A 221 -8.91 -23.00 -15.71
C GLN A 221 -8.35 -21.60 -16.00
N PRO A 222 -7.06 -21.35 -15.69
CA PRO A 222 -6.40 -20.11 -16.05
C PRO A 222 -6.36 -19.93 -17.57
N VAL A 223 -6.30 -18.69 -18.02
CA VAL A 223 -6.16 -18.34 -19.44
C VAL A 223 -4.79 -18.72 -19.95
N ASN A 224 -3.79 -18.45 -19.15
CA ASN A 224 -2.40 -18.78 -19.43
C ASN A 224 -1.70 -19.17 -18.12
N SER A 225 -0.68 -20.02 -18.20
CA SER A 225 0.12 -20.46 -17.06
C SER A 225 1.59 -20.45 -17.45
N PHE A 226 2.40 -19.83 -16.62
CA PHE A 226 3.84 -19.77 -16.81
C PHE A 226 4.51 -20.73 -15.83
N GLU A 227 4.91 -21.89 -16.33
CA GLU A 227 5.67 -22.88 -15.60
C GLU A 227 7.15 -22.68 -15.83
N TRP A 228 7.78 -21.83 -15.01
CA TRP A 228 9.21 -21.53 -15.14
C TRP A 228 9.93 -21.76 -13.80
N GLY A 229 10.59 -22.88 -13.71
CA GLY A 229 11.30 -23.29 -12.51
C GLY A 229 10.50 -24.30 -11.66
N LYS A 230 11.17 -24.84 -10.64
CA LYS A 230 10.57 -25.81 -9.72
C LYS A 230 10.13 -25.19 -8.39
N ASP A 231 10.46 -23.91 -8.20
CA ASP A 231 10.29 -23.22 -6.92
C ASP A 231 9.03 -22.34 -6.91
N THR A 232 8.52 -22.13 -5.70
CA THR A 232 7.30 -21.33 -5.49
C THR A 232 7.55 -19.86 -5.81
N VAL A 233 6.60 -19.24 -6.51
CA VAL A 233 6.54 -17.80 -6.76
C VAL A 233 5.87 -17.11 -5.58
N ILE A 234 6.51 -16.07 -5.03
CA ILE A 234 6.12 -15.42 -3.79
C ILE A 234 5.36 -14.13 -4.07
N SER A 235 5.81 -13.35 -5.03
CA SER A 235 5.20 -12.07 -5.39
C SER A 235 5.00 -11.97 -6.88
N VAL A 236 3.90 -11.35 -7.29
CA VAL A 236 3.58 -11.01 -8.67
C VAL A 236 3.06 -9.59 -8.71
N ARG A 237 3.53 -8.79 -9.67
CA ARG A 237 3.10 -7.41 -9.88
C ARG A 237 3.04 -7.05 -11.35
N PHE A 238 1.88 -6.57 -11.81
CA PHE A 238 1.73 -6.00 -13.14
C PHE A 238 2.42 -4.64 -13.25
N ASN A 239 2.95 -4.36 -14.42
CA ASN A 239 3.50 -3.06 -14.73
C ASN A 239 2.36 -2.05 -14.93
N PRO A 240 2.39 -0.89 -14.26
CA PRO A 240 1.34 0.12 -14.38
C PRO A 240 1.30 0.82 -15.74
N GLY A 241 2.40 0.84 -16.51
CA GLY A 241 2.47 1.49 -17.81
C GLY A 241 2.31 0.52 -18.99
N GLU A 242 2.70 -0.75 -18.80
CA GLU A 242 2.60 -1.79 -19.82
C GLU A 242 1.78 -2.96 -19.28
N PRO A 243 0.48 -3.04 -19.57
CA PRO A 243 -0.43 -4.00 -18.95
C PRO A 243 -0.09 -5.46 -19.27
N ASN A 244 0.69 -5.72 -20.33
CA ASN A 244 1.12 -7.07 -20.69
C ASN A 244 2.41 -7.53 -20.02
N VAL A 245 3.07 -6.65 -19.26
CA VAL A 245 4.32 -6.96 -18.56
C VAL A 245 4.04 -7.19 -17.08
N LEU A 246 4.61 -8.23 -16.52
CA LEU A 246 4.56 -8.52 -15.09
C LEU A 246 5.94 -8.92 -14.55
N ALA A 247 6.21 -8.55 -13.31
CA ALA A 247 7.39 -8.98 -12.57
C ALA A 247 7.00 -9.97 -11.48
N THR A 248 7.85 -10.97 -11.27
CA THR A 248 7.66 -12.00 -10.24
C THR A 248 8.92 -12.18 -9.42
N SER A 249 8.77 -12.51 -8.15
CA SER A 249 9.85 -13.03 -7.31
C SER A 249 9.56 -14.46 -6.89
N ALA A 250 10.60 -15.29 -6.87
CA ALA A 250 10.49 -16.69 -6.50
C ALA A 250 11.41 -17.06 -5.33
N SER A 251 11.15 -18.21 -4.72
CA SER A 251 11.95 -18.73 -3.61
C SER A 251 13.38 -19.13 -4.03
N ASP A 252 13.63 -19.33 -5.33
CA ASP A 252 14.95 -19.55 -5.93
C ASP A 252 15.83 -18.29 -5.95
N ARG A 253 15.43 -17.22 -5.30
CA ARG A 253 16.08 -15.89 -5.27
C ARG A 253 16.05 -15.17 -6.61
N SER A 254 15.23 -15.61 -7.55
CA SER A 254 15.12 -14.96 -8.84
C SER A 254 14.01 -13.91 -8.87
N ILE A 255 14.27 -12.87 -9.66
CA ILE A 255 13.27 -11.92 -10.15
C ILE A 255 13.17 -12.16 -11.64
N ALA A 256 11.97 -12.41 -12.14
CA ALA A 256 11.72 -12.64 -13.55
C ALA A 256 10.67 -11.66 -14.08
N ILE A 257 10.91 -11.17 -15.28
CA ILE A 257 9.96 -10.33 -16.01
C ILE A 257 9.38 -11.16 -17.14
N TYR A 258 8.04 -11.17 -17.20
CA TYR A 258 7.27 -11.87 -18.23
C TYR A 258 6.51 -10.88 -19.09
N ASP A 259 6.37 -11.21 -20.35
CA ASP A 259 5.38 -10.63 -21.26
C ASP A 259 4.29 -11.67 -21.50
N LEU A 260 3.02 -11.31 -21.31
CA LEU A 260 1.86 -12.20 -21.52
C LEU A 260 1.77 -12.76 -22.94
N ARG A 261 2.46 -12.13 -23.90
CA ARG A 261 2.50 -12.55 -25.31
C ARG A 261 3.53 -13.65 -25.57
N MET A 262 4.43 -13.87 -24.60
CA MET A 262 5.50 -14.84 -24.72
C MET A 262 5.30 -15.99 -23.73
N SER A 263 5.73 -17.18 -24.09
CA SER A 263 5.62 -18.37 -23.22
C SER A 263 6.76 -18.50 -22.21
N SER A 264 7.84 -17.71 -22.37
CA SER A 264 9.02 -17.74 -21.50
C SER A 264 9.29 -16.37 -20.92
N PRO A 265 9.98 -16.27 -19.76
CA PRO A 265 10.37 -14.99 -19.20
C PRO A 265 11.28 -14.22 -20.17
N THR A 266 11.07 -12.93 -20.26
CA THR A 266 11.88 -12.03 -21.09
C THR A 266 13.27 -11.84 -20.49
N THR A 267 13.32 -11.61 -19.18
CA THR A 267 14.57 -11.42 -18.43
C THR A 267 14.47 -12.10 -17.07
N LYS A 268 15.59 -12.62 -16.59
CA LYS A 268 15.70 -13.24 -15.26
C LYS A 268 16.95 -12.75 -14.56
N LEU A 269 16.78 -12.21 -13.35
CA LEU A 269 17.85 -11.81 -12.45
C LEU A 269 17.90 -12.79 -11.27
N ILE A 270 19.10 -13.26 -10.91
CA ILE A 270 19.30 -14.09 -9.71
C ILE A 270 19.95 -13.21 -8.65
N MET A 271 19.22 -13.00 -7.55
CA MET A 271 19.66 -12.21 -6.42
C MET A 271 20.56 -13.04 -5.47
N ARG A 272 21.26 -12.34 -4.59
CA ARG A 272 22.05 -13.00 -3.54
C ARG A 272 21.15 -13.64 -2.46
N THR A 273 20.08 -12.97 -2.12
CA THR A 273 19.08 -13.38 -1.12
C THR A 273 17.70 -13.37 -1.75
N LYS A 274 16.74 -13.95 -1.03
CA LYS A 274 15.35 -14.04 -1.45
C LYS A 274 14.69 -12.67 -1.45
N THR A 275 13.86 -12.42 -2.44
CA THR A 275 13.03 -11.22 -2.57
C THR A 275 11.62 -11.52 -2.09
N ASN A 276 11.13 -10.79 -1.09
CA ASN A 276 9.81 -10.99 -0.50
C ASN A 276 8.70 -10.25 -1.24
N SER A 277 8.95 -9.03 -1.69
CA SER A 277 7.97 -8.20 -2.41
C SER A 277 8.64 -7.36 -3.49
N ILE A 278 7.90 -7.07 -4.55
CA ILE A 278 8.32 -6.21 -5.65
C ILE A 278 7.25 -5.14 -5.85
N SER A 279 7.68 -3.93 -6.20
CA SER A 279 6.78 -2.86 -6.59
C SER A 279 7.34 -2.08 -7.76
N TRP A 280 6.48 -1.71 -8.71
CA TRP A 280 6.81 -0.86 -9.84
C TRP A 280 6.62 0.61 -9.47
N ASN A 281 7.46 1.47 -10.06
CA ASN A 281 7.28 2.91 -9.93
C ASN A 281 6.11 3.37 -10.82
N PRO A 282 5.04 3.96 -10.28
CA PRO A 282 3.87 4.34 -11.08
C PRO A 282 4.15 5.46 -12.09
N MET A 283 5.12 6.34 -11.81
CA MET A 283 5.47 7.44 -12.71
C MET A 283 6.57 7.08 -13.73
N GLU A 284 7.42 6.12 -13.36
CA GLU A 284 8.47 5.60 -14.22
C GLU A 284 8.32 4.07 -14.34
N PRO A 285 7.42 3.57 -15.21
CA PRO A 285 7.06 2.15 -15.25
C PRO A 285 8.23 1.22 -15.61
N MET A 286 9.34 1.75 -16.11
CA MET A 286 10.55 0.97 -16.36
C MET A 286 11.37 0.66 -15.10
N ASN A 287 11.06 1.32 -13.99
CA ASN A 287 11.77 1.13 -12.74
C ASN A 287 10.98 0.27 -11.76
N LEU A 288 11.63 -0.71 -11.16
CA LEU A 288 11.08 -1.57 -10.13
C LEU A 288 11.98 -1.57 -8.90
N THR A 289 11.40 -1.76 -7.73
CA THR A 289 12.15 -1.94 -6.49
C THR A 289 11.77 -3.25 -5.82
N ALA A 290 12.80 -3.97 -5.38
CA ALA A 290 12.69 -5.27 -4.73
C ALA A 290 13.04 -5.16 -3.24
N ALA A 291 12.22 -5.75 -2.38
CA ALA A 291 12.43 -5.85 -0.94
C ALA A 291 13.02 -7.24 -0.60
N ASN A 292 14.22 -7.24 0.00
CA ASN A 292 14.98 -8.46 0.20
C ASN A 292 15.11 -8.89 1.67
N GLU A 293 15.48 -10.14 1.86
CA GLU A 293 15.80 -10.70 3.19
C GLU A 293 17.13 -10.18 3.77
N ASP A 294 18.02 -9.63 2.96
CA ASP A 294 19.30 -9.04 3.40
C ASP A 294 19.18 -7.65 4.03
N CYS A 295 17.99 -7.26 4.44
CA CYS A 295 17.67 -5.97 5.05
C CYS A 295 17.78 -4.76 4.12
N ASN A 296 18.03 -4.97 2.84
CA ASN A 296 18.16 -3.90 1.84
C ASN A 296 17.02 -3.96 0.82
N CYS A 297 16.75 -2.81 0.21
CA CYS A 297 15.90 -2.73 -0.98
C CYS A 297 16.77 -2.32 -2.16
N TYR A 298 16.47 -2.88 -3.32
CA TYR A 298 17.22 -2.67 -4.55
C TYR A 298 16.30 -2.14 -5.64
N SER A 299 16.65 -0.98 -6.20
CA SER A 299 15.94 -0.40 -7.35
C SER A 299 16.67 -0.75 -8.63
N TYR A 300 15.93 -1.26 -9.62
CA TYR A 300 16.41 -1.70 -10.92
C TYR A 300 15.69 -0.98 -12.05
N ASP A 301 16.36 -0.88 -13.19
CA ASP A 301 15.72 -0.62 -14.49
C ASP A 301 15.37 -1.96 -15.15
N ALA A 302 14.10 -2.16 -15.50
CA ALA A 302 13.61 -3.41 -16.11
C ALA A 302 14.30 -3.75 -17.43
N ARG A 303 14.83 -2.75 -18.12
CA ARG A 303 15.60 -2.93 -19.37
C ARG A 303 17.02 -3.40 -19.13
N LYS A 304 17.58 -3.12 -17.93
CA LYS A 304 18.94 -3.47 -17.54
C LYS A 304 18.94 -3.93 -16.09
N LEU A 305 18.64 -5.21 -15.87
CA LEU A 305 18.55 -5.82 -14.53
C LEU A 305 19.92 -6.21 -13.95
N ASP A 306 21.01 -6.17 -14.72
CA ASP A 306 22.32 -6.67 -14.30
C ASP A 306 22.89 -5.91 -13.10
N GLU A 307 22.60 -4.61 -13.01
CA GLU A 307 23.08 -3.73 -11.94
C GLU A 307 21.94 -2.98 -11.27
N ALA A 308 21.97 -2.92 -9.95
CA ALA A 308 21.03 -2.11 -9.20
C ALA A 308 21.33 -0.62 -9.41
N LYS A 309 20.32 0.16 -9.79
CA LYS A 309 20.40 1.60 -9.96
C LYS A 309 20.65 2.31 -8.62
N CYS A 310 20.02 1.84 -7.57
CA CYS A 310 20.17 2.34 -6.20
C CYS A 310 20.00 1.21 -5.18
N VAL A 311 20.77 1.27 -4.09
CA VAL A 311 20.64 0.36 -2.96
C VAL A 311 20.22 1.16 -1.73
N HIS A 312 19.05 0.83 -1.18
CA HIS A 312 18.49 1.46 -0.01
C HIS A 312 18.81 0.63 1.23
N LYS A 313 19.64 1.22 2.10
CA LYS A 313 20.15 0.56 3.31
C LYS A 313 19.57 1.31 4.50
N ASP A 314 19.18 0.64 5.52
CA ASP A 314 18.88 1.19 6.86
C ASP A 314 18.13 0.19 7.72
N HIS A 315 17.34 -0.73 7.12
CA HIS A 315 16.70 -1.78 7.89
C HIS A 315 17.70 -2.73 8.52
N VAL A 316 17.33 -3.28 9.66
CA VAL A 316 18.18 -4.20 10.45
C VAL A 316 17.72 -5.66 10.27
N SER A 317 16.52 -5.88 9.76
CA SER A 317 15.95 -7.21 9.49
C SER A 317 15.30 -7.27 8.13
N ALA A 318 14.84 -8.44 7.73
CA ALA A 318 14.22 -8.69 6.44
C ALA A 318 13.11 -7.69 6.12
N VAL A 319 13.13 -7.14 4.90
CA VAL A 319 12.05 -6.28 4.39
C VAL A 319 10.98 -7.17 3.79
N MET A 320 9.73 -6.99 4.24
CA MET A 320 8.62 -7.86 3.86
C MET A 320 7.76 -7.30 2.74
N ASP A 321 7.43 -6.02 2.79
CA ASP A 321 6.60 -5.37 1.78
C ASP A 321 7.15 -4.01 1.38
N ILE A 322 6.81 -3.61 0.17
CA ILE A 322 7.19 -2.35 -0.43
C ILE A 322 6.03 -1.80 -1.27
N ASP A 323 5.80 -0.50 -1.17
CA ASP A 323 4.79 0.18 -1.98
C ASP A 323 5.25 1.59 -2.35
N TYR A 324 5.03 1.97 -3.60
CA TYR A 324 5.33 3.32 -4.06
C TYR A 324 4.24 4.31 -3.70
N SER A 325 4.66 5.53 -3.40
CA SER A 325 3.76 6.68 -3.38
C SER A 325 3.17 6.90 -4.79
N PRO A 326 1.93 7.39 -4.90
CA PRO A 326 1.35 7.75 -6.19
C PRO A 326 2.18 8.75 -6.99
N THR A 327 3.02 9.55 -6.32
CA THR A 327 3.95 10.49 -6.96
C THR A 327 5.20 9.84 -7.57
N GLY A 328 5.46 8.56 -7.30
CA GLY A 328 6.64 7.83 -7.76
C GLY A 328 7.98 8.28 -7.18
N ARG A 329 8.00 9.33 -6.35
CA ARG A 329 9.23 9.91 -5.79
C ARG A 329 9.73 9.20 -4.55
N GLU A 330 8.81 8.60 -3.81
CA GLU A 330 9.06 7.93 -2.54
C GLU A 330 8.39 6.56 -2.51
N PHE A 331 8.90 5.68 -1.69
CA PHE A 331 8.27 4.40 -1.39
C PHE A 331 8.36 4.08 0.09
N VAL A 332 7.40 3.31 0.58
CA VAL A 332 7.35 2.83 1.97
C VAL A 332 7.76 1.37 2.02
N THR A 333 8.42 1.00 3.09
CA THR A 333 8.83 -0.38 3.38
C THR A 333 8.38 -0.79 4.76
N GLY A 334 7.94 -2.04 4.88
CA GLY A 334 7.65 -2.69 6.15
C GLY A 334 8.64 -3.81 6.41
N SER A 335 9.20 -3.89 7.64
CA SER A 335 10.22 -4.87 7.97
C SER A 335 9.93 -5.63 9.26
N TYR A 336 10.61 -6.75 9.43
CA TYR A 336 10.63 -7.54 10.67
C TYR A 336 11.32 -6.82 11.84
N ASP A 337 12.06 -5.73 11.58
CA ASP A 337 12.68 -4.88 12.61
C ASP A 337 11.65 -4.03 13.39
N ARG A 338 10.36 -4.21 13.13
CA ARG A 338 9.24 -3.46 13.74
C ARG A 338 9.23 -1.99 13.36
N THR A 339 9.86 -1.63 12.25
CA THR A 339 9.87 -0.26 11.75
C THR A 339 9.24 -0.19 10.37
N ILE A 340 8.67 0.97 10.08
CA ILE A 340 8.25 1.38 8.76
C ILE A 340 9.19 2.50 8.35
N ARG A 341 9.69 2.44 7.13
CA ARG A 341 10.59 3.47 6.61
C ARG A 341 10.09 4.01 5.30
N ILE A 342 10.30 5.30 5.10
CA ILE A 342 10.00 5.98 3.85
C ILE A 342 11.33 6.36 3.22
N PHE A 343 11.56 5.87 2.01
CA PHE A 343 12.75 6.15 1.22
C PHE A 343 12.41 7.05 0.05
N GLN A 344 13.33 7.90 -0.32
CA GLN A 344 13.31 8.57 -1.61
C GLN A 344 13.86 7.62 -2.67
N TYR A 345 13.24 7.58 -3.84
CA TYR A 345 13.63 6.67 -4.92
C TYR A 345 15.12 6.79 -5.31
N ASN A 346 15.66 8.00 -5.34
CA ASN A 346 17.07 8.26 -5.65
C ASN A 346 17.98 8.33 -4.41
N GLY A 347 17.43 8.11 -3.20
CA GLY A 347 18.17 8.21 -1.95
C GLY A 347 18.52 6.85 -1.39
N GLY A 348 19.76 6.67 -0.92
CA GLY A 348 20.21 5.42 -0.28
C GLY A 348 19.71 5.26 1.17
N HIS A 349 19.28 6.35 1.82
CA HIS A 349 18.85 6.38 3.21
C HIS A 349 17.39 6.80 3.36
N SER A 350 16.76 6.34 4.44
CA SER A 350 15.37 6.64 4.75
C SER A 350 15.19 8.09 5.20
N ARG A 351 14.13 8.75 4.69
CA ARG A 351 13.73 10.09 5.11
C ARG A 351 13.08 10.08 6.49
N GLU A 352 12.17 9.11 6.70
CA GLU A 352 11.37 8.96 7.90
C GLU A 352 11.42 7.52 8.41
N ILE A 353 11.32 7.38 9.74
CA ILE A 353 11.28 6.10 10.43
C ILE A 353 10.11 6.12 11.41
N TYR A 354 9.18 5.20 11.29
CA TYR A 354 8.03 5.09 12.16
C TYR A 354 8.08 3.81 12.98
N HIS A 355 7.87 3.94 14.27
CA HIS A 355 7.88 2.86 15.23
C HIS A 355 7.00 3.19 16.44
N THR A 356 6.34 2.19 17.00
CA THR A 356 5.66 2.30 18.29
C THR A 356 6.09 1.15 19.24
N LYS A 357 6.00 1.37 20.54
CA LYS A 357 6.38 0.36 21.54
C LYS A 357 5.60 -0.94 21.43
N ARG A 358 4.33 -0.87 20.96
CA ARG A 358 3.44 -2.03 20.83
C ARG A 358 3.55 -2.72 19.47
N MET A 359 4.20 -2.08 18.50
CA MET A 359 4.30 -2.61 17.15
C MET A 359 5.19 -3.84 17.12
N GLN A 360 4.69 -4.90 16.52
CA GLN A 360 5.40 -6.14 16.25
C GLN A 360 5.93 -6.14 14.80
N ARG A 361 6.27 -7.29 14.25
CA ARG A 361 6.73 -7.44 12.87
C ARG A 361 5.73 -6.81 11.91
N VAL A 362 6.23 -6.05 10.93
CA VAL A 362 5.39 -5.45 9.89
C VAL A 362 5.40 -6.34 8.67
N PHE A 363 4.23 -6.87 8.31
CA PHE A 363 4.09 -7.74 7.14
C PHE A 363 3.73 -6.98 5.88
N CYS A 364 2.95 -5.92 6.01
CA CYS A 364 2.48 -5.14 4.88
C CYS A 364 2.49 -3.64 5.19
N ALA A 365 2.82 -2.84 4.18
CA ALA A 365 2.83 -1.39 4.25
C ALA A 365 2.38 -0.81 2.91
N LYS A 366 1.42 0.11 2.92
CA LYS A 366 0.87 0.74 1.73
C LYS A 366 0.71 2.24 1.91
N PHE A 367 0.93 3.00 0.85
CA PHE A 367 0.49 4.38 0.79
C PHE A 367 -1.03 4.45 0.56
N SER A 368 -1.68 5.47 1.09
CA SER A 368 -3.04 5.82 0.67
C SER A 368 -3.06 6.27 -0.81
N CYS A 369 -4.22 6.25 -1.44
CA CYS A 369 -4.34 6.61 -2.86
C CYS A 369 -3.98 8.07 -3.15
N ASP A 370 -4.13 8.95 -2.16
CA ASP A 370 -3.75 10.37 -2.22
C ASP A 370 -2.28 10.63 -1.84
N GLY A 371 -1.57 9.63 -1.31
CA GLY A 371 -0.18 9.75 -0.85
C GLY A 371 0.00 10.51 0.46
N SER A 372 -1.08 10.96 1.12
CA SER A 372 -1.00 11.74 2.37
C SER A 372 -0.72 10.87 3.59
N TYR A 373 -1.14 9.61 3.54
CA TYR A 373 -1.01 8.66 4.64
C TYR A 373 -0.27 7.41 4.23
N VAL A 374 0.32 6.77 5.22
CA VAL A 374 0.89 5.42 5.15
C VAL A 374 0.11 4.52 6.10
N ILE A 375 -0.23 3.33 5.64
CA ILE A 375 -0.95 2.34 6.43
C ILE A 375 -0.08 1.10 6.55
N SER A 376 0.02 0.56 7.74
CA SER A 376 0.83 -0.63 8.03
C SER A 376 0.02 -1.68 8.76
N GLY A 377 0.16 -2.92 8.34
CA GLY A 377 -0.35 -4.09 9.04
C GLY A 377 0.78 -4.84 9.72
N SER A 378 0.57 -5.22 10.96
CA SER A 378 1.58 -5.88 11.78
C SER A 378 1.05 -7.16 12.44
N ASP A 379 1.98 -7.89 13.03
CA ASP A 379 1.74 -9.18 13.72
C ASP A 379 0.85 -9.02 14.98
N ASP A 380 0.71 -7.82 15.51
CA ASP A 380 -0.14 -7.50 16.66
C ASP A 380 -1.61 -7.24 16.30
N THR A 381 -2.10 -7.76 15.18
CA THR A 381 -3.49 -7.70 14.73
C THR A 381 -3.99 -6.34 14.25
N ASN A 382 -3.21 -5.28 14.45
CA ASN A 382 -3.63 -3.91 14.24
C ASN A 382 -3.12 -3.32 12.93
N LEU A 383 -3.99 -2.56 12.27
CA LEU A 383 -3.57 -1.64 11.23
C LEU A 383 -3.28 -0.28 11.86
N ARG A 384 -2.18 0.34 11.46
CA ARG A 384 -1.79 1.68 11.93
C ARG A 384 -1.76 2.67 10.79
N LEU A 385 -2.30 3.83 11.05
CA LEU A 385 -2.34 4.96 10.14
C LEU A 385 -1.29 5.99 10.54
N TRP A 386 -0.46 6.37 9.59
CA TRP A 386 0.64 7.30 9.75
C TRP A 386 0.53 8.43 8.73
N LYS A 387 1.03 9.61 9.05
CA LYS A 387 1.23 10.67 8.08
C LYS A 387 2.41 10.34 7.15
N ALA A 388 2.29 10.60 5.86
CA ALA A 388 3.42 10.45 4.94
C ALA A 388 4.54 11.45 5.25
N ASN A 389 4.18 12.68 5.65
CA ASN A 389 5.10 13.68 6.19
C ASN A 389 4.86 13.85 7.69
N ALA A 390 5.86 13.53 8.49
CA ALA A 390 5.74 13.56 9.95
C ALA A 390 5.41 14.96 10.51
N SER A 391 5.95 16.01 9.90
CA SER A 391 5.78 17.42 10.32
C SER A 391 4.52 18.09 9.76
N GLU A 392 3.79 17.43 8.86
CA GLU A 392 2.59 18.01 8.27
C GLU A 392 1.49 18.20 9.33
N GLN A 393 0.91 19.39 9.37
CA GLN A 393 -0.20 19.67 10.27
C GLN A 393 -1.51 19.15 9.67
N LEU A 394 -2.30 18.46 10.49
CA LEU A 394 -3.66 18.08 10.11
C LEU A 394 -4.51 19.34 9.92
N GLY A 395 -5.31 19.37 8.87
CA GLY A 395 -6.28 20.44 8.68
C GLY A 395 -7.27 20.56 9.85
N VAL A 396 -7.81 21.73 10.10
CA VAL A 396 -8.71 22.00 11.23
C VAL A 396 -9.90 21.03 11.26
N ALA A 397 -10.46 20.67 10.12
CA ALA A 397 -11.58 19.72 10.01
C ALA A 397 -11.20 18.30 10.48
N GLN A 398 -9.99 17.84 10.18
CA GLN A 398 -9.51 16.54 10.64
C GLN A 398 -9.19 16.55 12.13
N ALA A 399 -8.59 17.64 12.64
CA ALA A 399 -8.32 17.80 14.06
C ALA A 399 -9.60 17.82 14.90
N LEU A 400 -10.67 18.46 14.43
CA LEU A 400 -11.97 18.46 15.09
C LEU A 400 -12.65 17.08 15.06
N ALA A 401 -12.56 16.36 13.95
CA ALA A 401 -13.08 14.99 13.87
C ALA A 401 -12.35 14.05 14.83
N GLU A 402 -11.02 14.18 14.95
CA GLU A 402 -10.22 13.40 15.89
C GLU A 402 -10.51 13.74 17.35
N ALA A 403 -10.72 15.03 17.67
CA ALA A 403 -11.11 15.47 19.02
C ALA A 403 -12.48 14.91 19.44
N ASN A 404 -13.45 14.90 18.55
CA ASN A 404 -14.77 14.32 18.79
C ASN A 404 -14.73 12.80 19.02
N ILE A 405 -13.85 12.08 18.32
CA ILE A 405 -13.68 10.63 18.49
C ILE A 405 -13.00 10.30 19.83
N GLN A 406 -12.14 11.18 20.34
CA GLN A 406 -11.46 10.98 21.62
C GLN A 406 -12.28 11.41 22.84
N GLY A 407 -13.52 11.86 22.65
CA GLY A 407 -14.41 12.29 23.73
C GLY A 407 -13.95 13.56 24.46
N ILE A 408 -13.00 14.29 23.88
CA ILE A 408 -12.56 15.59 24.38
C ILE A 408 -13.44 16.66 23.70
N CYS A 409 -14.70 16.76 24.10
CA CYS A 409 -15.45 17.97 23.87
C CYS A 409 -14.87 19.06 24.80
N PRO A 410 -14.38 20.20 24.28
CA PRO A 410 -14.24 21.37 25.12
C PRO A 410 -15.66 21.76 25.55
N SER A 411 -15.97 21.61 26.84
CA SER A 411 -17.16 22.17 27.43
C SER A 411 -17.12 23.67 27.20
N THR A 412 -17.87 24.15 26.22
CA THR A 412 -18.17 25.57 26.08
C THR A 412 -19.11 25.96 27.19
N ASN A 413 -18.55 26.30 28.34
CA ASN A 413 -19.25 27.12 29.31
C ASN A 413 -19.26 28.55 28.77
N TYR A 414 -20.35 28.92 28.13
CA TYR A 414 -20.77 30.32 28.01
C TYR A 414 -21.74 30.56 29.15
N ASP A 415 -21.26 31.20 30.23
CA ASP A 415 -22.01 32.06 31.09
C ASP A 415 -21.85 33.52 30.63
#